data_62bd6e8cb43e8a0800e3a5f026f9d2d6
#
_entry.id   62bd6e8cb43e8a0800e3a5f026f9d2d6
#
_cell.length_a   1.000
_cell.length_b   1.000
_cell.length_c   1.000
_cell.angle_alpha   90.00
_cell.angle_beta   90.00
_cell.angle_gamma   90.00
#
_symmetry.space_group_name_H-M   'P 1'
#
loop_
_entity.id
_entity.type
_entity.pdbx_description
1 polymer ?
#
loop_
_entity_poly.entity_id
_entity_poly.type
_entity_poly.pdbx_seq_one_letter_code
_entity_poly.pdbx_strand_id
1 'polypeptide(L)'
;MGCFDITVHSENYNQNTVHSVHLSAGDRSVAFSQPGVTINLSGFLKGYALETIRGILNEALIENALINMGNSSILALGNHPVGSGWKINDILLHNECLTTSGNDSPSRRHIVSPQNGKLVEGVKQIAVVTTNGSIGEILSTSLFAADSEQRKALLAESSSVLNRFFFIGY
;
A
#
# COMPACT_ATOMS: atom_id res chain seq x y z
N MET A 1 9.42 1.70 13.31
CA MET A 1 8.14 2.44 13.50
C MET A 1 6.89 1.59 13.22
N GLY A 2 6.71 0.42 13.18
CA GLY A 2 5.63 -0.58 13.04
C GLY A 2 4.20 -0.10 12.73
N CYS A 3 4.01 0.71 11.67
CA CYS A 3 2.67 1.15 11.25
C CYS A 3 2.05 0.24 10.16
N PHE A 4 2.79 -0.75 9.69
CA PHE A 4 2.34 -1.80 8.79
C PHE A 4 2.89 -3.13 9.28
N ASP A 5 2.03 -4.14 9.42
CA ASP A 5 2.43 -5.46 9.86
C ASP A 5 1.53 -6.51 9.20
N ILE A 6 2.14 -7.40 8.42
CA ILE A 6 1.42 -8.47 7.72
C ILE A 6 0.87 -9.55 8.67
N THR A 7 1.31 -9.57 9.93
CA THR A 7 0.89 -10.55 10.94
C THR A 7 -0.18 -10.03 11.90
N VAL A 8 -0.69 -8.82 11.69
CA VAL A 8 -1.62 -8.12 12.59
C VAL A 8 -2.92 -8.87 12.92
N HIS A 9 -3.29 -9.85 12.11
CA HIS A 9 -4.47 -10.71 12.31
C HIS A 9 -4.15 -12.05 12.99
N SER A 10 -2.92 -12.24 13.48
CA SER A 10 -2.52 -13.45 14.20
C SER A 10 -3.24 -13.56 15.55
N GLU A 11 -3.47 -14.78 16.01
CA GLU A 11 -3.88 -15.04 17.39
C GLU A 11 -2.82 -14.51 18.36
N ASN A 12 -3.26 -13.87 19.45
CA ASN A 12 -2.37 -13.27 20.44
C ASN A 12 -1.32 -12.31 19.85
N TYR A 13 -1.71 -11.58 18.80
CA TYR A 13 -0.84 -10.61 18.12
C TYR A 13 -0.17 -9.64 19.10
N ASN A 14 1.12 -9.42 18.89
CA ASN A 14 1.88 -8.30 19.45
C ASN A 14 2.93 -7.84 18.41
N GLN A 15 3.58 -6.71 18.64
CA GLN A 15 4.52 -6.11 17.69
C GLN A 15 5.75 -6.99 17.34
N ASN A 16 6.01 -8.05 18.11
CA ASN A 16 7.09 -8.99 17.84
C ASN A 16 6.63 -10.21 17.03
N THR A 17 5.32 -10.34 16.77
CA THR A 17 4.75 -11.52 16.05
C THR A 17 5.38 -11.69 14.67
N VAL A 18 5.72 -10.60 13.99
CA VAL A 18 6.38 -10.64 12.67
C VAL A 18 7.74 -11.37 12.70
N HIS A 19 8.43 -11.35 13.82
CA HIS A 19 9.71 -12.08 13.97
C HIS A 19 9.55 -13.60 14.06
N SER A 20 8.32 -14.09 14.19
CA SER A 20 8.00 -15.53 14.12
C SER A 20 7.85 -16.04 12.69
N VAL A 21 7.93 -15.18 11.69
CA VAL A 21 7.86 -15.52 10.27
C VAL A 21 9.27 -15.70 9.74
N HIS A 22 9.60 -16.90 9.28
CA HIS A 22 10.91 -17.23 8.72
C HIS A 22 10.78 -17.54 7.24
N LEU A 23 11.58 -16.84 6.42
CA LEU A 23 11.61 -17.02 4.98
C LEU A 23 12.88 -17.75 4.56
N SER A 24 12.74 -18.80 3.76
CA SER A 24 13.85 -19.48 3.10
C SER A 24 13.75 -19.28 1.59
N ALA A 25 14.63 -18.44 1.04
CA ALA A 25 14.68 -18.20 -0.40
C ALA A 25 15.14 -19.46 -1.17
N GLY A 26 16.06 -20.25 -0.59
CA GLY A 26 16.56 -21.48 -1.20
C GLY A 26 15.47 -22.52 -1.39
N ASP A 27 14.65 -22.73 -0.36
CA ASP A 27 13.56 -23.71 -0.37
C ASP A 27 12.24 -23.13 -0.85
N ARG A 28 12.18 -21.82 -1.09
CA ARG A 28 10.95 -21.08 -1.41
C ARG A 28 9.85 -21.37 -0.39
N SER A 29 10.21 -21.39 0.90
CA SER A 29 9.31 -21.75 1.98
C SER A 29 9.12 -20.63 2.99
N VAL A 30 7.99 -20.68 3.68
CA VAL A 30 7.66 -19.86 4.83
C VAL A 30 7.40 -20.76 6.01
N ALA A 31 8.04 -20.51 7.13
CA ALA A 31 7.82 -21.24 8.38
C ALA A 31 7.45 -20.27 9.50
N PHE A 32 6.73 -20.78 10.49
CA PHE A 32 6.35 -20.03 11.67
C PHE A 32 6.93 -20.68 12.92
N SER A 33 7.60 -19.89 13.77
CA SER A 33 8.15 -20.41 15.05
C SER A 33 7.13 -20.44 16.19
N GLN A 34 5.92 -19.90 15.97
CA GLN A 34 4.83 -19.89 16.94
C GLN A 34 3.51 -20.35 16.29
N PRO A 35 2.65 -21.08 17.00
CA PRO A 35 1.31 -21.41 16.52
C PRO A 35 0.43 -20.15 16.48
N GLY A 36 -0.62 -20.17 15.64
CA GLY A 36 -1.59 -19.07 15.53
C GLY A 36 -1.09 -17.84 14.76
N VAL A 37 0.14 -17.87 14.21
CA VAL A 37 0.63 -16.81 13.33
C VAL A 37 -0.03 -16.92 11.96
N THR A 38 -0.58 -15.81 11.47
CA THR A 38 -1.17 -15.70 10.15
C THR A 38 -0.53 -14.56 9.37
N ILE A 39 -0.45 -14.68 8.05
CA ILE A 39 0.01 -13.64 7.16
C ILE A 39 -1.16 -13.10 6.36
N ASN A 40 -1.36 -11.78 6.41
CA ASN A 40 -2.31 -11.07 5.60
C ASN A 40 -1.59 -10.08 4.68
N LEU A 41 -1.61 -10.35 3.39
CA LEU A 41 -0.95 -9.54 2.36
C LEU A 41 -1.93 -8.57 1.66
N SER A 42 -3.16 -8.41 2.12
CA SER A 42 -4.19 -7.59 1.45
C SER A 42 -3.76 -6.13 1.25
N GLY A 43 -2.96 -5.56 2.17
CA GLY A 43 -2.38 -4.22 2.05
C GLY A 43 -1.11 -4.15 1.18
N PHE A 44 -0.82 -5.18 0.38
CA PHE A 44 0.36 -5.24 -0.48
C PHE A 44 0.05 -5.80 -1.88
N LEU A 45 -0.86 -6.77 -1.97
CA LEU A 45 -1.05 -7.60 -3.19
C LEU A 45 -1.45 -6.80 -4.43
N LYS A 46 -2.28 -5.77 -4.31
CA LYS A 46 -2.69 -4.99 -5.49
C LYS A 46 -1.51 -4.21 -6.07
N GLY A 47 -0.70 -3.60 -5.22
CA GLY A 47 0.52 -2.93 -5.66
C GLY A 47 1.51 -3.89 -6.31
N TYR A 48 1.68 -5.08 -5.74
CA TYR A 48 2.52 -6.13 -6.33
C TYR A 48 1.99 -6.58 -7.70
N ALA A 49 0.68 -6.74 -7.84
CA ALA A 49 0.06 -7.07 -9.12
C ALA A 49 0.26 -5.96 -10.15
N LEU A 50 0.17 -4.68 -9.76
CA LEU A 50 0.47 -3.57 -10.67
C LEU A 50 1.91 -3.59 -11.17
N GLU A 51 2.88 -3.92 -10.30
CA GLU A 51 4.29 -4.03 -10.71
C GLU A 51 4.52 -5.24 -11.64
N THR A 52 3.84 -6.35 -11.40
CA THR A 52 3.87 -7.51 -12.31
C THR A 52 3.29 -7.14 -13.68
N ILE A 53 2.15 -6.44 -13.70
CA ILE A 53 1.52 -5.97 -14.95
C ILE A 53 2.45 -4.97 -15.66
N ARG A 54 3.09 -4.06 -14.93
CA ARG A 54 4.10 -3.13 -15.49
C ARG A 54 5.20 -3.89 -16.22
N GLY A 55 5.73 -4.95 -15.60
CA GLY A 55 6.74 -5.81 -16.24
C GLY A 55 6.24 -6.41 -17.55
N ILE A 56 5.05 -7.01 -17.56
CA ILE A 56 4.43 -7.61 -18.75
C ILE A 56 4.22 -6.57 -19.85
N LEU A 57 3.72 -5.38 -19.51
CA LEU A 57 3.50 -4.30 -20.48
C LEU A 57 4.82 -3.82 -21.10
N ASN A 58 5.87 -3.66 -20.28
CA ASN A 58 7.19 -3.27 -20.74
C ASN A 58 7.81 -4.33 -21.69
N GLU A 59 7.70 -5.61 -21.36
CA GLU A 59 8.13 -6.71 -22.21
C GLU A 59 7.38 -6.73 -23.56
N ALA A 60 6.08 -6.36 -23.52
CA ALA A 60 5.25 -6.22 -24.72
C ALA A 60 5.45 -4.89 -25.48
N LEU A 61 6.40 -4.04 -25.05
CA LEU A 61 6.68 -2.71 -25.62
C LEU A 61 5.45 -1.78 -25.59
N ILE A 62 4.58 -1.94 -24.60
CA ILE A 62 3.42 -1.06 -24.38
C ILE A 62 3.85 0.10 -23.50
N GLU A 63 3.99 1.27 -24.08
CA GLU A 63 4.49 2.47 -23.41
C GLU A 63 3.37 3.28 -22.71
N ASN A 64 2.13 3.13 -23.15
CA ASN A 64 1.00 3.93 -22.64
C ASN A 64 -0.12 3.03 -22.18
N ALA A 65 -0.43 3.05 -20.88
CA ALA A 65 -1.50 2.25 -20.29
C ALA A 65 -2.00 2.86 -18.98
N LEU A 66 -3.28 2.65 -18.70
CA LEU A 66 -3.89 2.93 -17.41
C LEU A 66 -4.50 1.64 -16.85
N ILE A 67 -3.98 1.18 -15.73
CA ILE A 67 -4.50 0.01 -15.01
C ILE A 67 -5.17 0.49 -13.72
N ASN A 68 -6.43 0.17 -13.55
CA ASN A 68 -7.21 0.53 -12.36
C ASN A 68 -7.69 -0.73 -11.64
N MET A 69 -7.21 -0.96 -10.42
CA MET A 69 -7.59 -2.07 -9.56
C MET A 69 -8.49 -1.58 -8.42
N GLY A 70 -9.80 -1.50 -8.71
CA GLY A 70 -10.82 -1.19 -7.70
C GLY A 70 -10.75 0.25 -7.15
N ASN A 71 -10.28 1.19 -7.94
CA ASN A 71 -10.14 2.63 -7.64
C ASN A 71 -9.17 2.97 -6.49
N SER A 72 -8.62 1.99 -5.80
CA SER A 72 -7.68 2.22 -4.70
C SER A 72 -6.23 2.02 -5.10
N SER A 73 -5.97 1.39 -6.25
CA SER A 73 -4.62 1.09 -6.72
C SER A 73 -4.58 1.25 -8.23
N ILE A 74 -3.88 2.26 -8.70
CA ILE A 74 -3.86 2.66 -10.11
C ILE A 74 -2.41 2.76 -10.57
N LEU A 75 -2.10 2.17 -11.72
CA LEU A 75 -0.85 2.34 -12.45
C LEU A 75 -1.10 3.15 -13.70
N ALA A 76 -0.36 4.22 -13.88
CA ALA A 76 -0.34 5.04 -15.07
C ALA A 76 1.02 4.93 -15.76
N LEU A 77 1.05 4.43 -16.99
CA LEU A 77 2.23 4.41 -17.85
C LEU A 77 2.10 5.42 -18.98
N GLY A 78 3.17 6.16 -19.24
CA GLY A 78 3.24 7.11 -20.34
C GLY A 78 2.11 8.13 -20.32
N ASN A 79 1.48 8.35 -21.46
CA ASN A 79 0.53 9.43 -21.71
C ASN A 79 -0.86 8.92 -22.13
N HIS A 80 -1.87 9.70 -21.78
CA HIS A 80 -3.21 9.53 -22.34
C HIS A 80 -3.18 9.92 -23.84
N PRO A 81 -3.96 9.27 -24.73
CA PRO A 81 -3.94 9.57 -26.18
C PRO A 81 -4.15 11.03 -26.59
N VAL A 82 -4.81 11.81 -25.74
CA VAL A 82 -5.13 13.22 -26.02
C VAL A 82 -4.52 14.21 -25.00
N GLY A 83 -3.50 13.80 -24.23
CA GLY A 83 -2.89 14.66 -23.22
C GLY A 83 -1.59 14.13 -22.65
N SER A 84 -0.89 14.95 -21.87
CA SER A 84 0.31 14.54 -21.15
C SER A 84 -0.06 13.88 -19.82
N GLY A 85 0.29 12.59 -19.64
CA GLY A 85 -0.03 11.81 -18.47
C GLY A 85 -1.51 11.41 -18.38
N TRP A 86 -1.89 10.82 -17.27
CA TRP A 86 -3.22 10.30 -16.98
C TRP A 86 -3.85 11.07 -15.81
N LYS A 87 -4.98 11.71 -16.04
CA LYS A 87 -5.69 12.48 -15.01
C LYS A 87 -6.68 11.57 -14.27
N ILE A 88 -6.46 11.37 -12.98
CA ILE A 88 -7.34 10.65 -12.06
C ILE A 88 -7.88 11.67 -11.05
N ASN A 89 -9.14 12.01 -11.16
CA ASN A 89 -9.71 13.20 -10.51
C ASN A 89 -8.84 14.43 -10.83
N ASP A 90 -8.24 15.07 -9.83
CA ASP A 90 -7.36 16.22 -10.03
C ASP A 90 -5.85 15.87 -9.95
N ILE A 91 -5.52 14.58 -9.89
CA ILE A 91 -4.14 14.11 -9.81
C ILE A 91 -3.69 13.68 -11.20
N LEU A 92 -2.67 14.36 -11.74
CA LEU A 92 -1.99 13.96 -12.97
C LEU A 92 -0.89 12.96 -12.64
N LEU A 93 -0.91 11.81 -13.29
CA LEU A 93 0.05 10.71 -13.15
C LEU A 93 0.83 10.50 -14.44
N HIS A 94 2.15 10.23 -14.33
CA HIS A 94 3.00 9.89 -15.47
C HIS A 94 4.07 8.90 -15.01
N ASN A 95 4.00 7.64 -15.47
CA ASN A 95 4.86 6.54 -15.01
C ASN A 95 4.84 6.31 -13.49
N GLU A 96 3.68 6.51 -12.89
CA GLU A 96 3.48 6.50 -11.45
C GLU A 96 2.31 5.57 -11.05
N CYS A 97 2.31 5.21 -9.78
CA CYS A 97 1.18 4.55 -9.12
C CYS A 97 0.51 5.51 -8.15
N LEU A 98 -0.82 5.49 -8.13
CA LEU A 98 -1.65 6.10 -7.09
C LEU A 98 -2.26 4.99 -6.25
N THR A 99 -1.99 5.00 -4.96
CA THR A 99 -2.57 4.03 -4.02
C THR A 99 -3.30 4.76 -2.90
N THR A 100 -4.47 4.24 -2.53
CA THR A 100 -5.35 4.87 -1.53
C THR A 100 -5.73 3.85 -0.46
N SER A 101 -5.55 4.23 0.79
CA SER A 101 -5.97 3.46 1.96
C SER A 101 -6.85 4.29 2.87
N GLY A 102 -7.85 3.67 3.47
CA GLY A 102 -8.73 4.36 4.40
C GLY A 102 -10.10 3.72 4.58
N ASN A 103 -10.94 4.40 5.33
CA ASN A 103 -12.33 4.04 5.56
C ASN A 103 -13.22 5.00 4.77
N ASP A 104 -14.03 4.47 3.86
CA ASP A 104 -14.99 5.24 3.09
C ASP A 104 -16.32 5.46 3.85
N SER A 105 -16.54 4.68 4.89
CA SER A 105 -17.68 4.83 5.81
C SER A 105 -17.38 4.26 7.19
N PRO A 106 -18.14 4.66 8.23
CA PRO A 106 -17.95 4.13 9.58
C PRO A 106 -18.16 2.61 9.70
N SER A 107 -18.95 2.04 8.80
CA SER A 107 -19.29 0.60 8.77
C SER A 107 -18.28 -0.26 7.98
N ARG A 108 -17.39 0.35 7.20
CA ARG A 108 -16.43 -0.36 6.32
C ARG A 108 -14.99 -0.20 6.79
N ARG A 109 -14.78 -0.37 8.09
CA ARG A 109 -13.44 -0.36 8.68
C ARG A 109 -12.81 -1.74 8.53
N HIS A 110 -11.58 -1.79 8.03
CA HIS A 110 -10.86 -3.04 7.81
C HIS A 110 -9.36 -2.95 8.11
N ILE A 111 -8.83 -1.74 8.30
CA ILE A 111 -7.42 -1.54 8.60
C ILE A 111 -7.22 -1.62 10.11
N VAL A 112 -6.34 -2.53 10.53
CA VAL A 112 -5.96 -2.73 11.94
C VAL A 112 -4.66 -1.98 12.21
N SER A 113 -4.62 -1.21 13.29
CA SER A 113 -3.39 -0.60 13.76
C SER A 113 -2.47 -1.64 14.39
N PRO A 114 -1.24 -1.81 13.91
CA PRO A 114 -0.27 -2.73 14.51
C PRO A 114 0.13 -2.37 15.94
N GLN A 115 -0.15 -1.14 16.36
CA GLN A 115 0.26 -0.64 17.68
C GLN A 115 -0.62 -1.15 18.81
N ASN A 116 -1.89 -1.35 18.54
CA ASN A 116 -2.86 -1.72 19.55
C ASN A 116 -3.80 -2.86 19.14
N GLY A 117 -3.65 -3.41 17.94
CA GLY A 117 -4.47 -4.49 17.39
C GLY A 117 -5.94 -4.10 17.14
N LYS A 118 -6.27 -2.80 17.11
CA LYS A 118 -7.65 -2.33 16.92
C LYS A 118 -7.85 -1.76 15.54
N LEU A 119 -9.10 -1.80 15.07
CA LEU A 119 -9.49 -1.13 13.83
C LEU A 119 -9.25 0.37 13.93
N VAL A 120 -8.61 0.94 12.90
CA VAL A 120 -8.40 2.39 12.80
C VAL A 120 -9.74 3.07 12.60
N GLU A 121 -10.01 4.08 13.41
CA GLU A 121 -11.27 4.83 13.41
C GLU A 121 -11.24 6.06 12.50
N GLY A 122 -12.42 6.60 12.27
CA GLY A 122 -12.65 7.79 11.46
C GLY A 122 -12.90 7.49 9.99
N VAL A 123 -13.62 8.40 9.34
CA VAL A 123 -13.87 8.39 7.89
C VAL A 123 -12.85 9.32 7.25
N LYS A 124 -11.81 8.75 6.71
CA LYS A 124 -10.73 9.47 6.01
C LYS A 124 -10.03 8.51 5.05
N GLN A 125 -9.40 9.06 4.05
CA GLN A 125 -8.56 8.31 3.13
C GLN A 125 -7.21 9.01 2.97
N ILE A 126 -6.18 8.23 2.72
CA ILE A 126 -4.85 8.71 2.40
C ILE A 126 -4.48 8.17 1.03
N ALA A 127 -4.16 9.07 0.12
CA ALA A 127 -3.65 8.74 -1.19
C ALA A 127 -2.17 9.10 -1.28
N VAL A 128 -1.37 8.22 -1.84
CA VAL A 128 0.05 8.43 -2.11
C VAL A 128 0.35 8.16 -3.58
N VAL A 129 1.25 8.93 -4.14
CA VAL A 129 1.79 8.72 -5.48
C VAL A 129 3.25 8.30 -5.34
N THR A 130 3.57 7.17 -5.93
CA THR A 130 4.92 6.56 -5.90
C THR A 130 5.29 6.05 -7.29
N THR A 131 6.57 5.79 -7.51
CA THR A 131 7.01 5.09 -8.72
C THR A 131 6.78 3.58 -8.67
N ASN A 132 6.51 3.02 -7.47
CA ASN A 132 6.29 1.60 -7.24
C ASN A 132 4.99 1.36 -6.46
N GLY A 133 4.08 0.60 -7.04
CA GLY A 133 2.76 0.33 -6.47
C GLY A 133 2.79 -0.46 -5.16
N SER A 134 3.74 -1.40 -5.01
CA SER A 134 3.89 -2.17 -3.77
C SER A 134 4.27 -1.28 -2.59
N ILE A 135 5.23 -0.37 -2.83
CA ILE A 135 5.64 0.63 -1.84
C ILE A 135 4.47 1.57 -1.53
N GLY A 136 3.74 2.00 -2.55
CA GLY A 136 2.56 2.85 -2.39
C GLY A 136 1.49 2.22 -1.49
N GLU A 137 1.16 0.94 -1.66
CA GLU A 137 0.19 0.22 -0.80
C GLU A 137 0.65 0.19 0.66
N ILE A 138 1.92 -0.15 0.91
CA ILE A 138 2.48 -0.17 2.26
C ILE A 138 2.44 1.23 2.87
N LEU A 139 2.86 2.26 2.13
CA LEU A 139 2.90 3.64 2.62
C LEU A 139 1.51 4.19 2.90
N SER A 140 0.55 4.04 1.99
CA SER A 140 -0.81 4.54 2.20
C SER A 140 -1.47 3.91 3.43
N THR A 141 -1.28 2.60 3.62
CA THR A 141 -1.78 1.86 4.79
C THR A 141 -1.07 2.28 6.07
N SER A 142 0.27 2.40 6.05
CA SER A 142 1.06 2.87 7.18
C SER A 142 0.67 4.27 7.63
N LEU A 143 0.57 5.21 6.69
CA LEU A 143 0.20 6.60 6.95
C LEU A 143 -1.23 6.72 7.48
N PHE A 144 -2.14 5.85 7.04
CA PHE A 144 -3.50 5.81 7.55
C PHE A 144 -3.56 5.30 9.01
N ALA A 145 -2.78 4.27 9.33
CA ALA A 145 -2.72 3.68 10.67
C ALA A 145 -1.91 4.52 11.67
N ALA A 146 -1.00 5.38 11.20
CA ALA A 146 -0.10 6.18 12.00
C ALA A 146 -0.81 7.34 12.72
N ASP A 147 -0.33 7.67 13.92
CA ASP A 147 -0.64 8.93 14.59
C ASP A 147 0.09 10.13 13.92
N SER A 148 -0.07 11.34 14.47
CA SER A 148 0.50 12.56 13.87
C SER A 148 2.03 12.57 13.84
N GLU A 149 2.68 12.09 14.90
CA GLU A 149 4.15 12.09 14.99
C GLU A 149 4.76 10.98 14.12
N GLN A 150 4.17 9.81 14.17
CA GLN A 150 4.56 8.69 13.31
C GLN A 150 4.40 9.03 11.83
N ARG A 151 3.33 9.72 11.47
CA ARG A 151 3.09 10.15 10.09
C ARG A 151 4.16 11.12 9.60
N LYS A 152 4.55 12.11 10.43
CA LYS A 152 5.66 13.02 10.10
C LYS A 152 6.96 12.25 9.86
N ALA A 153 7.27 11.31 10.72
CA ALA A 153 8.48 10.51 10.60
C ALA A 153 8.44 9.59 9.35
N LEU A 154 7.31 8.92 9.08
CA LEU A 154 7.13 8.11 7.87
C LEU A 154 7.28 8.94 6.59
N LEU A 155 6.73 10.15 6.54
CA LEU A 155 6.87 11.05 5.39
C LEU A 155 8.32 11.47 5.19
N ALA A 156 9.06 11.75 6.26
CA ALA A 156 10.48 12.08 6.18
C ALA A 156 11.33 10.89 5.68
N GLU A 157 11.10 9.69 6.23
CA GLU A 157 11.83 8.47 5.85
C GLU A 157 11.51 8.01 4.42
N SER A 158 10.28 8.24 3.93
CA SER A 158 9.84 7.83 2.59
C SER A 158 10.08 8.86 1.49
N SER A 159 10.74 9.97 1.78
CA SER A 159 10.95 11.08 0.84
C SER A 159 11.62 10.69 -0.48
N SER A 160 12.42 9.61 -0.51
CA SER A 160 13.08 9.11 -1.72
C SER A 160 12.17 8.28 -2.63
N VAL A 161 11.02 7.80 -2.14
CA VAL A 161 10.10 6.91 -2.87
C VAL A 161 8.70 7.46 -3.00
N LEU A 162 8.35 8.45 -2.18
CA LEU A 162 7.07 9.12 -2.13
C LEU A 162 7.14 10.41 -2.97
N ASN A 163 6.44 10.42 -4.11
CA ASN A 163 6.39 11.60 -4.96
C ASN A 163 5.41 12.65 -4.44
N ARG A 164 4.21 12.21 -4.05
CA ARG A 164 3.12 13.10 -3.58
C ARG A 164 2.24 12.38 -2.56
N PHE A 165 1.62 13.15 -1.71
CA PHE A 165 0.76 12.67 -0.64
C PHE A 165 -0.47 13.58 -0.49
N PHE A 166 -1.64 12.98 -0.28
CA PHE A 166 -2.90 13.68 -0.17
C PHE A 166 -3.74 13.13 0.98
N PHE A 167 -4.32 14.02 1.76
CA PHE A 167 -5.47 13.68 2.59
C PHE A 167 -6.73 13.86 1.76
N ILE A 168 -7.55 12.82 1.71
CA ILE A 168 -8.89 12.88 1.16
C ILE A 168 -9.81 12.78 2.37
N GLY A 169 -10.25 13.92 2.90
CA GLY A 169 -11.22 14.02 3.99
C GLY A 169 -12.62 14.26 3.45
N TYR A 170 -13.62 13.67 4.12
CA TYR A 170 -15.02 14.05 3.96
C TYR A 170 -15.44 14.89 5.15
#